data_4efc1adaf742ae4f5a63094c67d4d284
#
_entry.id   4efc1adaf742ae4f5a63094c67d4d284
#
_cell.length_a   1.000
_cell.length_b   1.000
_cell.length_c   1.000
_cell.angle_alpha   90.00
_cell.angle_beta   90.00
_cell.angle_gamma   90.00
#
_symmetry.space_group_name_H-M   'P 1'
#
loop_
_entity.id
_entity.type
_entity.pdbx_description
1 polymer ?
#
loop_
_entity_poly.entity_id
_entity_poly.type
_entity_poly.pdbx_seq_one_letter_code
_entity_poly.pdbx_strand_id
1 'polypeptide(L)'
;EKVAGLAESIAEIGLLQPITVNADYSLIAGLHRLEAHKKLGLAYIEANVIDLSPIDAELAEIDENLIRNELTVLDRGELLARRKAIYEQKHPETRAGVAGAEARHHATEIISFADDTATKTGVTPRTIRQEVQIATDIAEDVRDALRDTDVADRKTDLLKLATQSDDDQRAIASLIVEGKAKTVAQAIKTIRNTEKIMRELPKGTYRVIYADPPWRYDNSGFDESADSQYPTMPVADICALPISDLATPGTVLFIWATNPLLPEALQVLTAWGFTYKTNIAWIKDRGRGKGWFLKSKHELLLIGTRDETPHPLEKPDSCFEADRGPIHSRKPEKAYEIIESMYPGPRIELFARRVRPGWDAWGNEPEI
;
A
#
# COMPACT_ATOMS: atom_id res chain seq x y z
N GLU A 1 13.40 26.21 9.70
CA GLU A 1 14.87 26.13 9.92
C GLU A 1 15.66 26.83 8.82
N LYS A 2 15.38 26.62 7.53
CA LYS A 2 16.11 27.22 6.38
C LYS A 2 16.15 28.77 6.42
N VAL A 3 15.03 29.43 6.72
CA VAL A 3 14.98 30.91 6.80
C VAL A 3 15.78 31.43 7.98
N ALA A 4 15.91 30.69 9.08
CA ALA A 4 16.69 31.10 10.24
C ALA A 4 18.20 31.08 9.94
N GLY A 5 18.71 29.98 9.38
CA GLY A 5 20.14 29.89 8.98
C GLY A 5 20.50 30.90 7.89
N LEU A 6 19.57 31.16 6.95
CA LEU A 6 19.79 32.20 5.94
C LEU A 6 19.81 33.62 6.54
N ALA A 7 18.97 33.88 7.55
CA ALA A 7 19.00 35.16 8.26
C ALA A 7 20.31 35.37 9.00
N GLU A 8 20.87 34.35 9.67
CA GLU A 8 22.19 34.43 10.32
C GLU A 8 23.28 34.72 9.28
N SER A 9 23.29 34.00 8.16
CA SER A 9 24.25 34.26 7.08
C SER A 9 24.14 35.67 6.51
N ILE A 10 22.92 36.17 6.28
CA ILE A 10 22.72 37.55 5.80
C ILE A 10 23.18 38.59 6.83
N ALA A 11 23.00 38.33 8.12
CA ALA A 11 23.49 39.20 9.18
C ALA A 11 25.04 39.30 9.23
N GLU A 12 25.73 38.20 8.90
CA GLU A 12 27.21 38.13 8.95
C GLU A 12 27.86 38.68 7.70
N ILE A 13 27.40 38.32 6.52
CA ILE A 13 28.12 38.62 5.25
C ILE A 13 27.29 39.47 4.27
N GLY A 14 26.06 39.87 4.62
CA GLY A 14 25.15 40.60 3.75
C GLY A 14 24.41 39.72 2.73
N LEU A 15 23.57 40.36 1.94
CA LEU A 15 22.82 39.72 0.87
C LEU A 15 23.73 39.54 -0.36
N LEU A 16 24.20 38.31 -0.62
CA LEU A 16 25.08 38.03 -1.78
C LEU A 16 24.35 38.04 -3.13
N GLN A 17 23.08 37.73 -3.14
CA GLN A 17 22.26 37.71 -4.35
C GLN A 17 20.96 38.47 -4.12
N PRO A 18 20.63 39.49 -4.93
CA PRO A 18 19.39 40.23 -4.81
C PRO A 18 18.17 39.31 -5.07
N ILE A 19 17.01 39.69 -4.57
CA ILE A 19 15.75 39.09 -4.97
C ILE A 19 15.38 39.57 -6.38
N THR A 20 14.43 38.85 -7.03
CA THR A 20 13.90 39.26 -8.33
C THR A 20 12.44 39.63 -8.17
N VAL A 21 12.06 40.81 -8.65
CA VAL A 21 10.69 41.30 -8.62
C VAL A 21 10.26 41.80 -10.00
N ASN A 22 8.97 41.79 -10.25
CA ASN A 22 8.39 42.38 -11.46
C ASN A 22 8.32 43.92 -11.35
N ALA A 23 7.94 44.60 -12.44
CA ALA A 23 7.80 46.06 -12.49
C ALA A 23 6.77 46.61 -11.51
N ASP A 24 5.78 45.82 -11.10
CA ASP A 24 4.79 46.11 -10.05
C ASP A 24 5.26 45.74 -8.63
N TYR A 25 6.53 45.37 -8.46
CA TYR A 25 7.14 44.88 -7.23
C TYR A 25 6.62 43.55 -6.71
N SER A 26 5.85 42.80 -7.49
CA SER A 26 5.51 41.40 -7.14
C SER A 26 6.77 40.52 -7.17
N LEU A 27 6.91 39.64 -6.17
CA LEU A 27 8.09 38.76 -6.03
C LEU A 27 8.05 37.66 -7.11
N ILE A 28 9.11 37.53 -7.88
CA ILE A 28 9.32 36.45 -8.85
C ILE A 28 10.22 35.37 -8.25
N ALA A 29 11.34 35.77 -7.60
CA ALA A 29 12.30 34.81 -7.01
C ALA A 29 12.95 35.36 -5.75
N GLY A 30 13.26 34.48 -4.80
CA GLY A 30 13.97 34.82 -3.56
C GLY A 30 13.10 34.95 -2.32
N LEU A 31 12.00 34.23 -2.20
CA LEU A 31 11.09 34.26 -1.05
C LEU A 31 11.82 34.06 0.28
N HIS A 32 12.68 33.05 0.40
CA HIS A 32 13.42 32.81 1.63
C HIS A 32 14.37 33.97 2.01
N ARG A 33 14.96 34.63 1.01
CA ARG A 33 15.80 35.84 1.21
C ARG A 33 14.96 37.02 1.71
N LEU A 34 13.78 37.20 1.15
CA LEU A 34 12.84 38.23 1.59
C LEU A 34 12.36 37.98 3.02
N GLU A 35 11.98 36.73 3.34
CA GLU A 35 11.55 36.35 4.70
C GLU A 35 12.68 36.47 5.73
N ALA A 36 13.92 36.10 5.33
CA ALA A 36 15.09 36.29 6.17
C ALA A 36 15.34 37.80 6.46
N HIS A 37 15.22 38.67 5.47
CA HIS A 37 15.34 40.14 5.64
C HIS A 37 14.25 40.70 6.56
N LYS A 38 13.01 40.27 6.38
CA LYS A 38 11.89 40.65 7.29
C LYS A 38 12.17 40.21 8.72
N LYS A 39 12.69 38.99 8.92
CA LYS A 39 13.05 38.45 10.23
C LYS A 39 14.19 39.25 10.90
N LEU A 40 15.12 39.80 10.14
CA LEU A 40 16.17 40.67 10.62
C LEU A 40 15.71 42.11 10.86
N GLY A 41 14.47 42.46 10.53
CA GLY A 41 13.95 43.83 10.70
C GLY A 41 14.58 44.83 9.73
N LEU A 42 15.15 44.38 8.60
CA LEU A 42 15.77 45.24 7.61
C LEU A 42 14.67 45.89 6.73
N ALA A 43 14.75 47.25 6.62
CA ALA A 43 13.70 48.02 5.92
C ALA A 43 13.79 47.92 4.38
N TYR A 44 14.94 47.57 3.86
CA TYR A 44 15.23 47.54 2.42
C TYR A 44 15.93 46.24 2.03
N ILE A 45 15.62 45.71 0.86
CA ILE A 45 16.27 44.55 0.25
C ILE A 45 16.65 44.90 -1.18
N GLU A 46 17.84 44.51 -1.61
CA GLU A 46 18.26 44.65 -3.00
C GLU A 46 17.42 43.75 -3.90
N ALA A 47 16.92 44.31 -5.00
CA ALA A 47 16.08 43.61 -5.96
C ALA A 47 16.46 43.92 -7.40
N ASN A 48 16.49 42.90 -8.23
CA ASN A 48 16.49 43.03 -9.69
C ASN A 48 15.05 43.23 -10.16
N VAL A 49 14.74 44.36 -10.77
CA VAL A 49 13.43 44.63 -11.36
C VAL A 49 13.42 44.19 -12.81
N ILE A 50 12.50 43.30 -13.16
CA ILE A 50 12.29 42.83 -14.55
C ILE A 50 10.85 43.12 -14.94
N ASP A 51 10.66 43.55 -16.17
CA ASP A 51 9.31 43.78 -16.70
C ASP A 51 8.88 42.54 -17.50
N LEU A 52 8.12 41.67 -16.85
CA LEU A 52 7.63 40.43 -17.43
C LEU A 52 6.10 40.44 -17.47
N SER A 53 5.53 39.80 -18.48
CA SER A 53 4.10 39.46 -18.46
C SER A 53 3.83 38.50 -17.23
N PRO A 54 2.59 38.49 -16.72
CA PRO A 54 2.26 37.56 -15.59
C PRO A 54 2.62 36.11 -15.91
N ILE A 55 2.43 35.66 -17.13
CA ILE A 55 2.75 34.29 -17.58
C ILE A 55 4.27 34.08 -17.62
N ASP A 56 5.05 35.07 -18.06
CA ASP A 56 6.50 34.97 -18.11
C ASP A 56 7.11 35.03 -16.68
N ALA A 57 6.50 35.81 -15.79
CA ALA A 57 6.91 35.86 -14.38
C ALA A 57 6.68 34.50 -13.70
N GLU A 58 5.51 33.89 -13.91
CA GLU A 58 5.20 32.53 -13.40
C GLU A 58 6.17 31.48 -13.97
N LEU A 59 6.47 31.56 -15.27
CA LEU A 59 7.42 30.63 -15.90
C LEU A 59 8.82 30.79 -15.31
N ALA A 60 9.27 32.02 -15.05
CA ALA A 60 10.56 32.29 -14.46
C ALA A 60 10.66 31.78 -13.00
N GLU A 61 9.58 31.89 -12.23
CA GLU A 61 9.48 31.31 -10.88
C GLU A 61 9.57 29.78 -10.91
N ILE A 62 8.85 29.14 -11.83
CA ILE A 62 8.91 27.68 -11.99
C ILE A 62 10.31 27.24 -12.41
N ASP A 63 10.93 27.92 -13.39
CA ASP A 63 12.26 27.59 -13.88
C ASP A 63 13.33 27.75 -12.77
N GLU A 64 13.23 28.76 -11.90
CA GLU A 64 14.11 28.92 -10.73
C GLU A 64 13.93 27.77 -9.74
N ASN A 65 12.69 27.40 -9.43
CA ASN A 65 12.41 26.31 -8.50
C ASN A 65 12.87 24.95 -9.03
N LEU A 66 12.75 24.68 -10.34
CA LEU A 66 13.20 23.42 -10.96
C LEU A 66 14.72 23.20 -10.91
N ILE A 67 15.51 24.27 -10.79
CA ILE A 67 16.97 24.19 -10.66
C ILE A 67 17.40 23.78 -9.23
N ARG A 68 16.50 23.87 -8.25
CA ARG A 68 16.79 23.47 -6.87
C ARG A 68 16.89 21.95 -6.73
N ASN A 69 17.97 21.48 -6.12
CA ASN A 69 18.24 20.05 -5.93
C ASN A 69 17.41 19.37 -4.79
N GLU A 70 16.48 20.09 -4.15
CA GLU A 70 15.77 19.63 -2.96
C GLU A 70 14.33 19.21 -3.20
N LEU A 71 13.89 19.20 -4.47
CA LEU A 71 12.53 18.78 -4.82
C LEU A 71 12.41 17.26 -4.85
N THR A 72 11.35 16.73 -4.26
CA THR A 72 10.97 15.35 -4.49
C THR A 72 10.59 15.12 -5.95
N VAL A 73 10.54 13.86 -6.39
CA VAL A 73 10.06 13.52 -7.74
C VAL A 73 8.62 14.00 -7.94
N LEU A 74 7.80 13.94 -6.90
CA LEU A 74 6.41 14.39 -6.92
C LEU A 74 6.31 15.91 -7.12
N ASP A 75 7.01 16.70 -6.29
CA ASP A 75 7.02 18.17 -6.37
C ASP A 75 7.57 18.66 -7.72
N ARG A 76 8.66 18.04 -8.19
CA ARG A 76 9.22 18.37 -9.50
C ARG A 76 8.26 18.04 -10.65
N GLY A 77 7.54 16.92 -10.54
CA GLY A 77 6.49 16.54 -11.50
C GLY A 77 5.39 17.59 -11.60
N GLU A 78 4.91 18.11 -10.45
CA GLU A 78 3.88 19.17 -10.42
C GLU A 78 4.36 20.47 -11.07
N LEU A 79 5.58 20.91 -10.76
CA LEU A 79 6.18 22.08 -11.41
C LEU A 79 6.34 21.89 -12.92
N LEU A 80 6.76 20.69 -13.35
CA LEU A 80 6.89 20.36 -14.77
C LEU A 80 5.55 20.33 -15.49
N ALA A 81 4.49 19.82 -14.85
CA ALA A 81 3.14 19.82 -15.41
C ALA A 81 2.61 21.26 -15.58
N ARG A 82 2.82 22.11 -14.57
CA ARG A 82 2.46 23.54 -14.63
C ARG A 82 3.26 24.28 -15.69
N ARG A 83 4.58 24.06 -15.78
CA ARG A 83 5.44 24.58 -16.83
C ARG A 83 4.96 24.17 -18.23
N LYS A 84 4.56 22.91 -18.39
CA LYS A 84 4.01 22.40 -19.67
C LYS A 84 2.74 23.13 -20.07
N ALA A 85 1.82 23.35 -19.15
CA ALA A 85 0.58 24.07 -19.43
C ALA A 85 0.85 25.50 -19.93
N ILE A 86 1.79 26.21 -19.31
CA ILE A 86 2.23 27.56 -19.72
C ILE A 86 2.93 27.49 -21.09
N TYR A 87 3.82 26.53 -21.29
CA TYR A 87 4.54 26.37 -22.58
C TYR A 87 3.57 26.13 -23.75
N GLU A 88 2.60 25.22 -23.59
CA GLU A 88 1.58 24.92 -24.57
C GLU A 88 0.58 26.08 -24.79
N GLN A 89 0.42 26.99 -23.83
CA GLN A 89 -0.33 28.22 -24.00
C GLN A 89 0.42 29.21 -24.88
N LYS A 90 1.74 29.32 -24.72
CA LYS A 90 2.62 30.19 -25.52
C LYS A 90 2.95 29.59 -26.89
N HIS A 91 2.93 28.28 -27.03
CA HIS A 91 3.26 27.48 -28.20
C HIS A 91 2.14 26.50 -28.53
N PRO A 92 0.95 26.98 -28.98
CA PRO A 92 -0.22 26.09 -29.21
C PRO A 92 0.05 24.99 -30.23
N GLU A 93 0.99 25.20 -31.15
CA GLU A 93 1.45 24.24 -32.15
C GLU A 93 2.11 23.00 -31.57
N THR A 94 2.58 23.06 -30.29
CA THR A 94 3.25 21.93 -29.61
C THR A 94 2.29 20.99 -28.88
N ARG A 95 0.99 21.32 -28.84
CA ARG A 95 -0.05 20.51 -28.18
C ARG A 95 -0.18 19.15 -28.84
N ALA A 96 -0.43 18.12 -28.00
CA ALA A 96 -0.68 16.76 -28.47
C ALA A 96 -1.86 16.74 -29.47
N GLY A 97 -1.64 16.14 -30.64
CA GLY A 97 -2.64 16.08 -31.73
C GLY A 97 -2.49 17.16 -32.83
N VAL A 98 -2.02 18.36 -32.49
CA VAL A 98 -1.77 19.46 -33.47
C VAL A 98 -0.40 19.27 -34.13
N ALA A 99 0.63 18.98 -33.33
CA ALA A 99 2.00 18.77 -33.81
C ALA A 99 2.13 17.68 -34.90
N GLY A 100 1.28 16.63 -34.82
CA GLY A 100 1.29 15.55 -35.83
C GLY A 100 0.69 15.90 -37.18
N ALA A 101 -0.17 16.90 -37.25
CA ALA A 101 -0.82 17.36 -38.50
C ALA A 101 0.01 18.41 -39.22
N GLU A 102 0.62 19.34 -38.48
CA GLU A 102 1.39 20.47 -39.04
C GLU A 102 2.84 20.10 -39.40
N ALA A 103 3.46 19.14 -38.68
CA ALA A 103 4.81 18.65 -39.01
C ALA A 103 4.93 18.03 -40.41
N ARG A 104 3.81 17.72 -41.07
CA ARG A 104 3.78 17.27 -42.49
C ARG A 104 3.82 18.40 -43.51
N HIS A 105 3.63 19.63 -43.08
CA HIS A 105 3.46 20.76 -44.03
C HIS A 105 4.46 21.91 -43.88
N HIS A 106 5.18 22.06 -42.78
CA HIS A 106 6.20 23.08 -42.60
C HIS A 106 7.44 22.53 -41.86
N ALA A 107 8.60 22.66 -42.53
CA ALA A 107 9.93 22.27 -41.98
C ALA A 107 10.47 23.31 -40.99
N THR A 108 9.65 23.81 -40.08
CA THR A 108 10.14 24.59 -38.94
C THR A 108 10.35 23.60 -37.79
N GLU A 109 11.55 23.54 -37.23
CA GLU A 109 11.83 22.71 -36.05
C GLU A 109 10.96 23.18 -34.87
N ILE A 110 9.80 22.53 -34.70
CA ILE A 110 8.96 22.75 -33.52
C ILE A 110 9.64 22.04 -32.35
N ILE A 111 10.24 22.84 -31.46
CA ILE A 111 10.86 22.30 -30.26
C ILE A 111 9.76 21.83 -29.29
N SER A 112 9.77 20.57 -28.93
CA SER A 112 8.80 20.05 -27.95
C SER A 112 9.03 20.63 -26.56
N PHE A 113 7.98 20.72 -25.76
CA PHE A 113 8.09 21.08 -24.33
C PHE A 113 9.21 20.31 -23.60
N ALA A 114 9.29 19.00 -23.84
CA ALA A 114 10.27 18.16 -23.17
C ALA A 114 11.71 18.48 -23.59
N ASP A 115 11.94 18.84 -24.87
CA ASP A 115 13.26 19.19 -25.39
C ASP A 115 13.69 20.60 -24.93
N ASP A 116 12.76 21.59 -24.93
CA ASP A 116 13.02 22.91 -24.36
C ASP A 116 13.37 22.83 -22.88
N THR A 117 12.60 22.07 -22.10
CA THR A 117 12.83 21.91 -20.67
C THR A 117 14.15 21.16 -20.40
N ALA A 118 14.47 20.15 -21.22
CA ALA A 118 15.73 19.40 -21.11
C ALA A 118 16.95 20.30 -21.29
N THR A 119 16.90 21.22 -22.27
CA THR A 119 17.99 22.18 -22.51
C THR A 119 18.19 23.11 -21.32
N LYS A 120 17.12 23.51 -20.63
CA LYS A 120 17.19 24.45 -19.49
C LYS A 120 17.57 23.78 -18.18
N THR A 121 17.13 22.56 -17.95
CA THR A 121 17.28 21.87 -16.64
C THR A 121 18.38 20.83 -16.65
N GLY A 122 18.90 20.41 -17.81
CA GLY A 122 19.85 19.30 -17.94
C GLY A 122 19.22 17.92 -17.71
N VAL A 123 17.91 17.83 -17.48
CA VAL A 123 17.16 16.58 -17.29
C VAL A 123 16.76 16.01 -18.65
N THR A 124 16.83 14.69 -18.82
CA THR A 124 16.49 14.08 -20.11
C THR A 124 15.01 14.27 -20.48
N PRO A 125 14.65 14.44 -21.79
CA PRO A 125 13.26 14.58 -22.22
C PRO A 125 12.35 13.42 -21.78
N ARG A 126 12.90 12.22 -21.69
CA ARG A 126 12.20 11.04 -21.17
C ARG A 126 11.81 11.21 -19.69
N THR A 127 12.74 11.67 -18.88
CA THR A 127 12.50 11.91 -17.44
C THR A 127 11.42 12.97 -17.26
N ILE A 128 11.51 14.07 -18.02
CA ILE A 128 10.52 15.15 -17.98
C ILE A 128 9.11 14.64 -18.31
N ARG A 129 8.96 13.85 -19.38
CA ARG A 129 7.65 13.26 -19.75
C ARG A 129 7.10 12.34 -18.65
N GLN A 130 7.96 11.53 -18.03
CA GLN A 130 7.56 10.63 -16.94
C GLN A 130 7.14 11.39 -15.68
N GLU A 131 7.82 12.46 -15.32
CA GLU A 131 7.47 13.25 -14.14
C GLU A 131 6.22 14.11 -14.38
N VAL A 132 6.01 14.63 -15.59
CA VAL A 132 4.71 15.22 -15.98
C VAL A 132 3.59 14.18 -15.88
N GLN A 133 3.82 12.95 -16.36
CA GLN A 133 2.85 11.87 -16.26
C GLN A 133 2.46 11.59 -14.80
N ILE A 134 3.42 11.52 -13.88
CA ILE A 134 3.15 11.34 -12.45
C ILE A 134 2.19 12.42 -11.95
N ALA A 135 2.43 13.69 -12.29
CA ALA A 135 1.59 14.78 -11.83
C ALA A 135 0.20 14.83 -12.47
N THR A 136 0.05 14.33 -13.72
CA THR A 136 -1.23 14.35 -14.44
C THR A 136 -2.09 13.12 -14.18
N ASP A 137 -1.48 11.95 -14.00
CA ASP A 137 -2.18 10.67 -13.92
C ASP A 137 -2.41 10.21 -12.47
N ILE A 138 -1.78 10.84 -11.48
CA ILE A 138 -2.08 10.62 -10.06
C ILE A 138 -3.05 11.71 -9.59
N ALA A 139 -4.16 11.31 -8.97
CA ALA A 139 -5.16 12.22 -8.42
C ALA A 139 -4.54 13.19 -7.40
N GLU A 140 -5.03 14.45 -7.35
CA GLU A 140 -4.46 15.52 -6.51
C GLU A 140 -4.48 15.16 -5.02
N ASP A 141 -5.61 14.63 -4.53
CA ASP A 141 -5.75 14.17 -3.15
C ASP A 141 -4.77 13.06 -2.77
N VAL A 142 -4.42 12.21 -3.73
CA VAL A 142 -3.43 11.12 -3.56
C VAL A 142 -2.01 11.70 -3.52
N ARG A 143 -1.69 12.68 -4.39
CA ARG A 143 -0.38 13.34 -4.35
C ARG A 143 -0.15 14.04 -3.02
N ASP A 144 -1.15 14.76 -2.53
CA ASP A 144 -1.09 15.46 -1.24
C ASP A 144 -0.89 14.49 -0.07
N ALA A 145 -1.60 13.36 -0.08
CA ALA A 145 -1.45 12.33 0.96
C ALA A 145 -0.05 11.69 0.99
N LEU A 146 0.61 11.57 -0.17
CA LEU A 146 1.93 10.93 -0.28
C LEU A 146 3.10 11.89 -0.08
N ARG A 147 2.89 13.20 -0.07
CA ARG A 147 3.94 14.25 -0.06
C ARG A 147 4.98 14.07 1.04
N ASP A 148 4.54 13.72 2.24
CA ASP A 148 5.40 13.53 3.41
C ASP A 148 5.88 12.07 3.59
N THR A 149 5.72 11.22 2.57
CA THR A 149 6.16 9.83 2.61
C THR A 149 7.41 9.60 1.77
N ASP A 150 8.17 8.55 2.07
CA ASP A 150 9.33 8.13 1.26
C ASP A 150 8.96 7.85 -0.21
N VAL A 151 7.70 7.58 -0.52
CA VAL A 151 7.22 7.29 -1.88
C VAL A 151 7.23 8.53 -2.75
N ALA A 152 7.12 9.74 -2.19
CA ALA A 152 7.16 11.01 -2.91
C ALA A 152 8.44 11.18 -3.75
N ASP A 153 9.54 10.56 -3.35
CA ASP A 153 10.81 10.62 -4.09
C ASP A 153 11.16 9.33 -4.85
N ARG A 154 10.24 8.35 -4.89
CA ARG A 154 10.45 7.07 -5.59
C ARG A 154 9.76 7.05 -6.95
N LYS A 155 10.44 7.53 -7.98
CA LYS A 155 9.92 7.62 -9.35
C LYS A 155 9.27 6.34 -9.87
N THR A 156 9.87 5.18 -9.61
CA THR A 156 9.34 3.87 -10.06
C THR A 156 8.02 3.52 -9.39
N ASP A 157 7.87 3.85 -8.10
CA ASP A 157 6.63 3.65 -7.35
C ASP A 157 5.54 4.60 -7.85
N LEU A 158 5.86 5.89 -8.03
CA LEU A 158 4.92 6.89 -8.54
C LEU A 158 4.44 6.58 -9.97
N LEU A 159 5.32 6.15 -10.88
CA LEU A 159 4.93 5.72 -12.22
C LEU A 159 4.01 4.50 -12.18
N LYS A 160 4.24 3.58 -11.27
CA LYS A 160 3.38 2.41 -11.08
C LYS A 160 2.03 2.81 -10.51
N LEU A 161 1.98 3.77 -9.60
CA LEU A 161 0.76 4.33 -9.04
C LEU A 161 -0.07 5.04 -10.12
N ALA A 162 0.58 5.83 -10.99
CA ALA A 162 -0.04 6.54 -12.11
C ALA A 162 -0.77 5.62 -13.11
N THR A 163 -0.46 4.31 -13.11
CA THR A 163 -1.16 3.33 -13.97
C THR A 163 -2.39 2.70 -13.33
N GLN A 164 -2.70 3.01 -12.07
CA GLN A 164 -3.84 2.46 -11.35
C GLN A 164 -5.08 3.34 -11.53
N SER A 165 -6.27 2.80 -11.29
CA SER A 165 -7.50 3.59 -11.22
C SER A 165 -7.47 4.57 -10.02
N ASP A 166 -8.25 5.64 -10.07
CA ASP A 166 -8.31 6.63 -8.98
C ASP A 166 -8.67 6.00 -7.64
N ASP A 167 -9.57 5.02 -7.62
CA ASP A 167 -9.97 4.32 -6.40
C ASP A 167 -8.82 3.44 -5.87
N ASP A 168 -8.12 2.74 -6.77
CA ASP A 168 -6.93 1.96 -6.39
C ASP A 168 -5.79 2.88 -5.91
N GLN A 169 -5.60 4.04 -6.54
CA GLN A 169 -4.62 5.02 -6.10
C GLN A 169 -4.87 5.46 -4.66
N ARG A 170 -6.12 5.77 -4.30
CA ARG A 170 -6.52 6.16 -2.93
C ARG A 170 -6.31 5.02 -1.94
N ALA A 171 -6.70 3.80 -2.29
CA ALA A 171 -6.50 2.62 -1.45
C ALA A 171 -5.01 2.32 -1.21
N ILE A 172 -4.18 2.44 -2.25
CA ILE A 172 -2.73 2.28 -2.16
C ILE A 172 -2.12 3.36 -1.26
N ALA A 173 -2.49 4.63 -1.46
CA ALA A 173 -1.99 5.75 -0.67
C ALA A 173 -2.35 5.58 0.82
N SER A 174 -3.57 5.17 1.14
CA SER A 174 -4.00 4.89 2.52
C SER A 174 -3.08 3.85 3.20
N LEU A 175 -2.79 2.74 2.52
CA LEU A 175 -1.90 1.70 3.06
C LEU A 175 -0.46 2.21 3.28
N ILE A 176 0.02 3.13 2.44
CA ILE A 176 1.36 3.73 2.58
C ILE A 176 1.39 4.71 3.75
N VAL A 177 0.42 5.62 3.84
CA VAL A 177 0.31 6.63 4.91
C VAL A 177 0.13 5.97 6.28
N GLU A 178 -0.66 4.90 6.36
CA GLU A 178 -0.85 4.11 7.57
C GLU A 178 0.36 3.23 7.95
N GLY A 179 1.43 3.23 7.14
CA GLY A 179 2.62 2.42 7.37
C GLY A 179 2.43 0.91 7.13
N LYS A 180 1.27 0.50 6.59
CA LYS A 180 0.95 -0.91 6.26
C LYS A 180 1.69 -1.41 5.01
N ALA A 181 2.15 -0.49 4.16
CA ALA A 181 2.97 -0.78 2.99
C ALA A 181 4.09 0.27 2.86
N LYS A 182 5.29 -0.17 2.48
CA LYS A 182 6.45 0.72 2.26
C LYS A 182 6.64 1.10 0.79
N THR A 183 5.99 0.38 -0.12
CA THR A 183 6.08 0.58 -1.58
C THR A 183 4.71 0.39 -2.23
N VAL A 184 4.51 1.01 -3.39
CA VAL A 184 3.30 0.83 -4.20
C VAL A 184 3.10 -0.65 -4.60
N ALA A 185 4.19 -1.37 -4.90
CA ALA A 185 4.12 -2.80 -5.22
C ALA A 185 3.59 -3.64 -4.06
N GLN A 186 4.02 -3.33 -2.83
CA GLN A 186 3.55 -4.01 -1.62
C GLN A 186 2.07 -3.69 -1.36
N ALA A 187 1.64 -2.43 -1.50
CA ALA A 187 0.25 -2.04 -1.33
C ALA A 187 -0.67 -2.75 -2.33
N ILE A 188 -0.31 -2.77 -3.63
CA ILE A 188 -1.06 -3.51 -4.67
C ILE A 188 -1.16 -4.99 -4.31
N LYS A 189 -0.08 -5.61 -3.85
CA LYS A 189 -0.10 -7.02 -3.43
C LYS A 189 -1.07 -7.22 -2.26
N THR A 190 -1.07 -6.31 -1.29
CA THR A 190 -1.98 -6.35 -0.13
C THR A 190 -3.44 -6.24 -0.58
N ILE A 191 -3.79 -5.27 -1.44
CA ILE A 191 -5.15 -5.08 -1.97
C ILE A 191 -5.62 -6.34 -2.72
N ARG A 192 -4.83 -6.84 -3.67
CA ARG A 192 -5.16 -8.06 -4.44
C ARG A 192 -5.34 -9.28 -3.56
N ASN A 193 -4.54 -9.40 -2.49
CA ASN A 193 -4.70 -10.49 -1.54
C ASN A 193 -6.00 -10.37 -0.76
N THR A 194 -6.36 -9.14 -0.33
CA THR A 194 -7.64 -8.88 0.35
C THR A 194 -8.82 -9.16 -0.57
N GLU A 195 -8.78 -8.72 -1.82
CA GLU A 195 -9.82 -9.01 -2.83
C GLU A 195 -9.98 -10.51 -3.12
N LYS A 196 -8.86 -11.25 -3.20
CA LYS A 196 -8.89 -12.71 -3.36
C LYS A 196 -9.56 -13.41 -2.18
N ILE A 197 -9.34 -12.90 -0.97
CA ILE A 197 -9.91 -13.43 0.26
C ILE A 197 -11.38 -13.04 0.40
N MET A 198 -11.79 -11.88 -0.12
CA MET A 198 -13.17 -11.35 -0.09
C MET A 198 -14.05 -11.91 -1.22
N ARG A 199 -13.72 -13.02 -1.88
CA ARG A 199 -14.68 -13.72 -2.74
C ARG A 199 -15.96 -13.97 -1.94
N GLU A 200 -17.12 -13.74 -2.58
CA GLU A 200 -18.41 -13.97 -1.93
C GLU A 200 -18.41 -15.35 -1.24
N LEU A 201 -18.76 -15.34 0.04
CA LEU A 201 -18.96 -16.59 0.78
C LEU A 201 -20.06 -17.41 0.09
N PRO A 202 -19.93 -18.74 0.07
CA PRO A 202 -20.97 -19.58 -0.53
C PRO A 202 -22.30 -19.38 0.17
N LYS A 203 -23.38 -19.41 -0.61
CA LYS A 203 -24.74 -19.31 -0.08
C LYS A 203 -25.12 -20.66 0.51
N GLY A 204 -25.32 -20.72 1.82
CA GLY A 204 -25.73 -21.94 2.51
C GLY A 204 -25.29 -21.93 3.97
N THR A 205 -25.75 -22.92 4.72
CA THR A 205 -25.38 -23.12 6.12
C THR A 205 -24.74 -24.49 6.30
N TYR A 206 -23.79 -24.55 7.21
CA TYR A 206 -22.95 -25.71 7.42
C TYR A 206 -23.05 -26.22 8.86
N ARG A 207 -23.01 -27.53 9.02
CA ARG A 207 -22.91 -28.16 10.34
C ARG A 207 -21.49 -28.07 10.88
N VAL A 208 -20.50 -28.11 10.00
CA VAL A 208 -19.08 -28.02 10.34
C VAL A 208 -18.42 -26.93 9.52
N ILE A 209 -17.75 -26.04 10.20
CA ILE A 209 -16.86 -25.03 9.62
C ILE A 209 -15.43 -25.36 10.07
N TYR A 210 -14.52 -25.52 9.11
CA TYR A 210 -13.11 -25.76 9.36
C TYR A 210 -12.30 -24.62 8.77
N ALA A 211 -11.38 -24.03 9.53
CA ALA A 211 -10.66 -22.82 9.12
C ALA A 211 -9.17 -22.90 9.47
N ASP A 212 -8.32 -22.53 8.51
CA ASP A 212 -6.90 -22.26 8.70
C ASP A 212 -6.60 -20.82 8.28
N PRO A 213 -6.92 -19.81 9.12
CA PRO A 213 -6.75 -18.40 8.74
C PRO A 213 -5.30 -18.08 8.41
N PRO A 214 -5.06 -17.18 7.44
CA PRO A 214 -3.72 -16.74 7.07
C PRO A 214 -3.21 -15.71 8.08
N TRP A 215 -2.85 -16.18 9.26
CA TRP A 215 -2.42 -15.35 10.38
C TRP A 215 -1.23 -14.45 10.02
N ARG A 216 -1.32 -13.16 10.37
CA ARG A 216 -0.19 -12.24 10.35
C ARG A 216 0.53 -12.29 11.68
N TYR A 217 1.84 -12.50 11.66
CA TYR A 217 2.69 -12.43 12.84
C TYR A 217 3.26 -11.01 12.97
N ASP A 218 2.87 -10.25 13.99
CA ASP A 218 3.46 -8.96 14.33
C ASP A 218 4.79 -9.16 15.09
N ASN A 219 5.76 -9.83 14.47
CA ASN A 219 7.09 -10.00 15.03
C ASN A 219 8.01 -8.88 14.53
N SER A 220 8.07 -7.77 15.27
CA SER A 220 9.07 -6.70 15.11
C SER A 220 10.48 -7.15 15.52
N GLY A 221 11.01 -8.23 14.96
CA GLY A 221 12.36 -8.66 15.35
C GLY A 221 12.95 -9.89 14.70
N PHE A 222 12.23 -10.65 13.89
CA PHE A 222 12.79 -11.79 13.17
C PHE A 222 12.34 -11.84 11.71
N ASP A 223 13.34 -11.91 10.85
CA ASP A 223 13.36 -12.18 9.42
C ASP A 223 12.02 -12.25 8.67
N GLU A 224 11.93 -11.42 7.67
CA GLU A 224 10.91 -11.27 6.61
C GLU A 224 10.54 -12.58 5.88
N SER A 225 11.03 -13.75 6.32
CA SER A 225 10.94 -15.01 5.60
C SER A 225 9.56 -15.69 5.62
N ALA A 226 8.66 -15.36 6.56
CA ALA A 226 7.31 -15.93 6.61
C ALA A 226 6.28 -15.13 5.81
N ASP A 227 6.38 -13.79 5.81
CA ASP A 227 5.48 -12.88 5.06
C ASP A 227 5.74 -12.88 3.56
N SER A 228 6.90 -13.39 3.10
CA SER A 228 7.26 -13.38 1.69
C SER A 228 6.64 -14.52 0.86
N GLN A 229 6.16 -15.59 1.49
CA GLN A 229 5.67 -16.77 0.77
C GLN A 229 4.15 -16.88 0.64
N TYR A 230 3.38 -16.28 1.58
CA TYR A 230 1.91 -16.36 1.55
C TYR A 230 1.26 -15.04 1.96
N PRO A 231 0.10 -14.68 1.36
CA PRO A 231 -0.67 -13.53 1.78
C PRO A 231 -1.20 -13.76 3.20
N THR A 232 -0.83 -12.89 4.13
CA THR A 232 -1.36 -12.87 5.51
C THR A 232 -2.48 -11.84 5.63
N MET A 233 -3.37 -12.04 6.61
CA MET A 233 -4.51 -11.17 6.88
C MET A 233 -4.43 -10.63 8.32
N PRO A 234 -4.68 -9.31 8.55
CA PRO A 234 -4.81 -8.77 9.90
C PRO A 234 -5.94 -9.46 10.68
N VAL A 235 -5.78 -9.62 11.97
CA VAL A 235 -6.79 -10.26 12.84
C VAL A 235 -8.14 -9.53 12.77
N ALA A 236 -8.12 -8.20 12.70
CA ALA A 236 -9.34 -7.40 12.55
C ALA A 236 -10.14 -7.75 11.28
N ASP A 237 -9.44 -7.95 10.15
CA ASP A 237 -10.07 -8.31 8.88
C ASP A 237 -10.62 -9.76 8.92
N ILE A 238 -9.92 -10.69 9.58
CA ILE A 238 -10.41 -12.05 9.81
C ILE A 238 -11.69 -12.01 10.67
N CYS A 239 -11.69 -11.21 11.74
CA CYS A 239 -12.86 -11.01 12.60
C CYS A 239 -14.06 -10.43 11.85
N ALA A 240 -13.83 -9.56 10.88
CA ALA A 240 -14.87 -8.89 10.10
C ALA A 240 -15.56 -9.79 9.04
N LEU A 241 -15.02 -10.98 8.76
CA LEU A 241 -15.64 -11.92 7.84
C LEU A 241 -17.02 -12.36 8.37
N PRO A 242 -18.08 -12.34 7.55
CA PRO A 242 -19.44 -12.68 7.98
C PRO A 242 -19.65 -14.21 8.07
N ILE A 243 -18.76 -14.90 8.79
CA ILE A 243 -18.81 -16.37 8.96
C ILE A 243 -20.05 -16.80 9.75
N SER A 244 -20.59 -15.89 10.57
CA SER A 244 -21.87 -16.11 11.25
C SER A 244 -23.01 -16.47 10.29
N ASP A 245 -22.99 -15.99 9.04
CA ASP A 245 -24.03 -16.23 8.04
C ASP A 245 -24.01 -17.67 7.49
N LEU A 246 -22.89 -18.36 7.65
CA LEU A 246 -22.71 -19.77 7.28
C LEU A 246 -23.12 -20.73 8.38
N ALA A 247 -23.48 -20.24 9.58
CA ALA A 247 -23.68 -21.02 10.77
C ALA A 247 -25.13 -20.98 11.26
N THR A 248 -25.62 -22.11 11.75
CA THR A 248 -26.92 -22.28 12.45
C THR A 248 -26.67 -22.72 13.89
N PRO A 249 -27.70 -22.69 14.78
CA PRO A 249 -27.57 -23.33 16.09
C PRO A 249 -27.07 -24.77 15.96
N GLY A 250 -26.06 -25.13 16.75
CA GLY A 250 -25.40 -26.44 16.69
C GLY A 250 -24.31 -26.57 15.62
N THR A 251 -23.96 -25.51 14.88
CA THR A 251 -22.75 -25.50 14.05
C THR A 251 -21.50 -25.59 14.89
N VAL A 252 -20.56 -26.44 14.47
CA VAL A 252 -19.25 -26.62 15.13
C VAL A 252 -18.16 -26.01 14.27
N LEU A 253 -17.37 -25.10 14.87
CA LEU A 253 -16.19 -24.50 14.27
C LEU A 253 -14.93 -25.22 14.75
N PHE A 254 -14.09 -25.58 13.79
CA PHE A 254 -12.72 -26.03 14.01
C PHE A 254 -11.77 -25.01 13.42
N ILE A 255 -10.97 -24.32 14.23
CA ILE A 255 -10.06 -23.26 13.77
C ILE A 255 -8.63 -23.53 14.23
N TRP A 256 -7.69 -23.50 13.27
CA TRP A 256 -6.26 -23.66 13.58
C TRP A 256 -5.67 -22.43 14.23
N ALA A 257 -4.89 -22.66 15.27
CA ALA A 257 -4.10 -21.65 15.96
C ALA A 257 -2.68 -22.17 16.22
N THR A 258 -1.70 -21.31 16.01
CA THR A 258 -0.37 -21.54 16.57
C THR A 258 -0.35 -21.03 18.01
N ASN A 259 0.51 -21.60 18.87
CA ASN A 259 0.54 -21.25 20.29
C ASN A 259 0.70 -19.74 20.56
N PRO A 260 1.56 -18.99 19.81
CA PRO A 260 1.70 -17.54 20.01
C PRO A 260 0.44 -16.74 19.64
N LEU A 261 -0.42 -17.24 18.76
CA LEU A 261 -1.62 -16.57 18.26
C LEU A 261 -2.92 -17.15 18.86
N LEU A 262 -2.81 -17.85 19.99
CA LEU A 262 -3.98 -18.39 20.69
C LEU A 262 -4.98 -17.30 21.14
N PRO A 263 -4.56 -16.16 21.72
CA PRO A 263 -5.47 -15.06 22.05
C PRO A 263 -6.23 -14.53 20.85
N GLU A 264 -5.55 -14.32 19.72
CA GLU A 264 -6.12 -13.83 18.47
C GLU A 264 -7.11 -14.83 17.88
N ALA A 265 -6.78 -16.12 17.93
CA ALA A 265 -7.69 -17.16 17.45
C ALA A 265 -8.97 -17.26 18.30
N LEU A 266 -8.88 -17.07 19.62
CA LEU A 266 -10.03 -16.98 20.49
C LEU A 266 -10.87 -15.72 20.22
N GLN A 267 -10.24 -14.59 19.90
CA GLN A 267 -10.92 -13.36 19.48
C GLN A 267 -11.70 -13.59 18.19
N VAL A 268 -11.09 -14.19 17.16
CA VAL A 268 -11.75 -14.53 15.89
C VAL A 268 -12.93 -15.47 16.11
N LEU A 269 -12.74 -16.53 16.89
CA LEU A 269 -13.79 -17.49 17.23
C LEU A 269 -15.01 -16.78 17.83
N THR A 270 -14.78 -15.85 18.77
CA THR A 270 -15.84 -15.06 19.41
C THR A 270 -16.49 -14.09 18.42
N ALA A 271 -15.71 -13.40 17.58
CA ALA A 271 -16.21 -12.46 16.57
C ALA A 271 -17.12 -13.15 15.54
N TRP A 272 -16.83 -14.41 15.22
CA TRP A 272 -17.67 -15.22 14.32
C TRP A 272 -18.93 -15.81 15.00
N GLY A 273 -19.13 -15.50 16.30
CA GLY A 273 -20.33 -15.89 17.04
C GLY A 273 -20.26 -17.31 17.64
N PHE A 274 -19.05 -17.83 17.87
CA PHE A 274 -18.86 -19.15 18.50
C PHE A 274 -18.37 -19.04 19.93
N THR A 275 -18.71 -20.02 20.73
CA THR A 275 -18.20 -20.19 22.12
C THR A 275 -17.16 -21.30 22.14
N TYR A 276 -15.96 -20.99 22.60
CA TYR A 276 -14.89 -21.97 22.77
C TYR A 276 -15.31 -23.09 23.72
N LYS A 277 -15.01 -24.34 23.37
CA LYS A 277 -15.28 -25.54 24.20
C LYS A 277 -14.01 -26.27 24.60
N THR A 278 -13.16 -26.60 23.63
CA THR A 278 -11.93 -27.38 23.85
C THR A 278 -11.02 -27.26 22.63
N ASN A 279 -9.94 -28.00 22.59
CA ASN A 279 -9.05 -28.10 21.44
C ASN A 279 -8.47 -29.51 21.27
N ILE A 280 -7.92 -29.76 20.10
CA ILE A 280 -7.12 -30.93 19.76
C ILE A 280 -5.71 -30.45 19.45
N ALA A 281 -4.68 -31.09 20.01
CA ALA A 281 -3.30 -30.79 19.75
C ALA A 281 -2.74 -31.70 18.63
N TRP A 282 -2.28 -31.08 17.53
CA TRP A 282 -1.51 -31.80 16.54
C TRP A 282 -0.03 -31.79 16.92
N ILE A 283 0.51 -32.93 17.29
CA ILE A 283 1.92 -33.15 17.63
C ILE A 283 2.69 -33.45 16.35
N LYS A 284 3.72 -32.65 16.07
CA LYS A 284 4.58 -32.77 14.88
C LYS A 284 5.75 -33.70 15.19
N ASP A 285 5.87 -34.80 14.48
CA ASP A 285 6.94 -35.78 14.71
C ASP A 285 8.32 -35.29 14.27
N ARG A 286 8.40 -34.43 13.24
CA ARG A 286 9.63 -33.80 12.73
C ARG A 286 9.54 -32.29 12.70
N GLY A 287 10.62 -31.63 13.07
CA GLY A 287 10.79 -30.19 12.97
C GLY A 287 10.85 -29.48 14.32
N ARG A 288 11.97 -28.84 14.57
CA ARG A 288 12.16 -27.96 15.73
C ARG A 288 11.78 -26.56 15.30
N GLY A 289 10.56 -26.10 15.67
CA GLY A 289 10.19 -24.71 15.46
C GLY A 289 11.21 -23.77 16.08
N LYS A 290 11.54 -22.69 15.41
CA LYS A 290 12.32 -21.58 15.96
C LYS A 290 11.36 -20.74 16.84
N GLY A 291 11.10 -21.16 18.06
CA GLY A 291 10.30 -20.37 19.01
C GLY A 291 11.20 -19.54 19.93
N TRP A 292 10.72 -18.37 20.32
CA TRP A 292 11.46 -17.47 21.22
C TRP A 292 11.71 -18.10 22.61
N PHE A 293 10.65 -18.61 23.24
CA PHE A 293 10.75 -19.24 24.57
C PHE A 293 10.88 -20.76 24.48
N LEU A 294 10.15 -21.39 23.55
CA LEU A 294 10.05 -22.84 23.45
C LEU A 294 10.14 -23.27 21.97
N LYS A 295 10.74 -24.43 21.74
CA LYS A 295 10.67 -25.12 20.45
C LYS A 295 9.29 -25.73 20.30
N SER A 296 8.37 -25.02 19.61
CA SER A 296 6.99 -25.48 19.44
C SER A 296 6.94 -26.78 18.64
N LYS A 297 6.38 -27.83 19.25
CA LYS A 297 6.19 -29.16 18.64
C LYS A 297 4.74 -29.44 18.26
N HIS A 298 3.81 -28.55 18.55
CA HIS A 298 2.39 -28.76 18.30
C HIS A 298 1.71 -27.49 17.79
N GLU A 299 0.58 -27.69 17.13
CA GLU A 299 -0.42 -26.67 16.82
C GLU A 299 -1.75 -27.07 17.42
N LEU A 300 -2.61 -26.09 17.67
CA LEU A 300 -3.91 -26.31 18.28
C LEU A 300 -5.01 -26.18 17.23
N LEU A 301 -5.94 -27.12 17.22
CA LEU A 301 -7.20 -27.05 16.51
C LEU A 301 -8.30 -26.75 17.54
N LEU A 302 -8.68 -25.48 17.65
CA LEU A 302 -9.69 -25.03 18.60
C LEU A 302 -11.07 -25.45 18.14
N ILE A 303 -11.93 -25.84 19.08
CA ILE A 303 -13.31 -26.26 18.84
C ILE A 303 -14.24 -25.27 19.52
N GLY A 304 -15.12 -24.66 18.73
CA GLY A 304 -16.19 -23.79 19.21
C GLY A 304 -17.55 -24.25 18.71
N THR A 305 -18.63 -23.94 19.44
CA THR A 305 -19.99 -24.21 19.03
C THR A 305 -20.83 -22.94 19.03
N ARG A 306 -21.85 -22.90 18.19
CA ARG A 306 -22.82 -21.82 18.14
C ARG A 306 -24.10 -22.23 18.83
N ASP A 307 -24.53 -21.45 19.85
CA ASP A 307 -25.74 -21.61 20.65
C ASP A 307 -25.85 -22.99 21.33
N GLU A 308 -26.06 -24.04 20.58
CA GLU A 308 -26.16 -25.42 21.04
C GLU A 308 -24.80 -26.14 20.94
N THR A 309 -24.58 -27.12 21.82
CA THR A 309 -23.41 -27.99 21.79
C THR A 309 -23.82 -29.38 21.33
N PRO A 310 -23.71 -29.72 20.04
CA PRO A 310 -24.11 -31.04 19.56
C PRO A 310 -23.13 -32.11 20.08
N HIS A 311 -23.67 -33.25 20.41
CA HIS A 311 -22.84 -34.41 20.78
C HIS A 311 -22.12 -34.97 19.55
N PRO A 312 -20.79 -35.19 19.61
CA PRO A 312 -20.08 -35.84 18.53
C PRO A 312 -20.48 -37.31 18.43
N LEU A 313 -20.44 -37.86 17.21
CA LEU A 313 -20.68 -39.29 16.96
C LEU A 313 -19.56 -40.13 17.56
N GLU A 314 -18.32 -39.68 17.42
CA GLU A 314 -17.13 -40.28 18.05
C GLU A 314 -16.41 -39.25 18.90
N LYS A 315 -15.72 -39.73 19.91
CA LYS A 315 -14.90 -38.90 20.82
C LYS A 315 -13.43 -39.27 20.64
N PRO A 316 -12.71 -38.63 19.71
CA PRO A 316 -11.28 -38.87 19.50
C PRO A 316 -10.48 -38.38 20.71
N ASP A 317 -9.21 -38.79 20.77
CA ASP A 317 -8.26 -38.26 21.74
C ASP A 317 -8.01 -36.77 21.55
N SER A 318 -7.64 -36.07 22.60
CA SER A 318 -7.36 -34.61 22.58
C SER A 318 -6.04 -34.27 21.92
N CYS A 319 -5.29 -35.25 21.42
CA CYS A 319 -4.09 -35.02 20.63
C CYS A 319 -3.92 -36.14 19.59
N PHE A 320 -3.16 -35.84 18.52
CA PHE A 320 -2.76 -36.81 17.52
C PHE A 320 -1.39 -36.47 16.96
N GLU A 321 -0.66 -37.49 16.55
CA GLU A 321 0.61 -37.35 15.84
C GLU A 321 0.38 -37.47 14.35
N ALA A 322 1.04 -36.57 13.60
CA ALA A 322 1.09 -36.65 12.14
C ALA A 322 2.30 -35.89 11.60
N ASP A 323 2.87 -36.41 10.51
CA ASP A 323 3.95 -35.74 9.78
C ASP A 323 3.46 -34.46 9.11
N ARG A 324 4.36 -33.48 8.98
CA ARG A 324 4.09 -32.21 8.30
C ARG A 324 3.77 -32.34 6.80
N GLY A 325 4.17 -33.46 6.20
CA GLY A 325 4.16 -33.61 4.75
C GLY A 325 5.18 -32.70 4.04
N PRO A 326 5.39 -32.88 2.72
CA PRO A 326 6.38 -32.14 1.95
C PRO A 326 6.01 -30.69 1.64
N ILE A 327 4.74 -30.30 1.79
CA ILE A 327 4.24 -28.94 1.47
C ILE A 327 4.14 -28.11 2.74
N HIS A 328 4.86 -26.98 2.79
CA HIS A 328 4.79 -26.03 3.91
C HIS A 328 3.38 -25.56 4.19
N SER A 329 3.01 -25.44 5.46
CA SER A 329 1.70 -24.96 5.96
C SER A 329 0.47 -25.83 5.63
N ARG A 330 0.64 -27.01 5.04
CA ARG A 330 -0.49 -27.94 4.84
C ARG A 330 -0.85 -28.62 6.15
N LYS A 331 -2.14 -28.61 6.48
CA LYS A 331 -2.64 -29.32 7.65
C LYS A 331 -2.74 -30.84 7.36
N PRO A 332 -2.54 -31.70 8.36
CA PRO A 332 -2.51 -33.14 8.17
C PRO A 332 -3.89 -33.70 7.81
N GLU A 333 -3.91 -34.71 6.96
CA GLU A 333 -5.13 -35.43 6.55
C GLU A 333 -5.89 -35.99 7.75
N LYS A 334 -5.16 -36.41 8.79
CA LYS A 334 -5.73 -36.91 10.05
C LYS A 334 -6.71 -35.96 10.72
N ALA A 335 -6.51 -34.62 10.57
CA ALA A 335 -7.45 -33.64 11.12
C ALA A 335 -8.82 -33.71 10.45
N TYR A 336 -8.88 -33.90 9.14
CA TYR A 336 -10.16 -34.08 8.41
C TYR A 336 -10.84 -35.38 8.80
N GLU A 337 -10.11 -36.49 8.90
CA GLU A 337 -10.65 -37.78 9.34
C GLU A 337 -11.27 -37.68 10.74
N ILE A 338 -10.60 -36.98 11.67
CA ILE A 338 -11.11 -36.74 13.02
C ILE A 338 -12.42 -35.94 12.95
N ILE A 339 -12.46 -34.83 12.20
CA ILE A 339 -13.67 -34.00 12.09
C ILE A 339 -14.82 -34.78 11.46
N GLU A 340 -14.52 -35.58 10.43
CA GLU A 340 -15.51 -36.41 9.71
C GLU A 340 -16.09 -37.50 10.61
N SER A 341 -15.31 -38.08 11.52
CA SER A 341 -15.81 -39.06 12.48
C SER A 341 -16.67 -38.43 13.57
N MET A 342 -16.37 -37.17 13.94
CA MET A 342 -17.12 -36.46 14.99
C MET A 342 -18.49 -35.97 14.52
N TYR A 343 -18.56 -35.40 13.31
CA TYR A 343 -19.77 -34.71 12.85
C TYR A 343 -20.08 -35.01 11.37
N PRO A 344 -21.33 -35.29 11.04
CA PRO A 344 -21.77 -35.40 9.64
C PRO A 344 -21.79 -34.04 8.95
N GLY A 345 -21.79 -34.02 7.59
CA GLY A 345 -21.93 -32.79 6.82
C GLY A 345 -23.33 -32.15 6.91
N PRO A 346 -23.54 -31.00 6.24
CA PRO A 346 -22.60 -30.36 5.32
C PRO A 346 -21.40 -29.70 6.00
N ARG A 347 -20.26 -29.70 5.30
CA ARG A 347 -18.97 -29.17 5.79
C ARG A 347 -18.40 -28.15 4.83
N ILE A 348 -17.76 -27.11 5.36
CA ILE A 348 -16.99 -26.13 4.59
C ILE A 348 -15.58 -25.98 5.16
N GLU A 349 -14.58 -25.89 4.27
CA GLU A 349 -13.24 -25.44 4.59
C GLU A 349 -13.08 -23.97 4.18
N LEU A 350 -12.80 -23.10 5.16
CA LEU A 350 -12.46 -21.69 4.94
C LEU A 350 -10.96 -21.54 4.76
N PHE A 351 -10.56 -20.62 3.88
CA PHE A 351 -9.17 -20.41 3.46
C PHE A 351 -8.57 -21.66 2.80
N ALA A 352 -9.43 -22.45 2.16
CA ALA A 352 -9.07 -23.70 1.50
C ALA A 352 -8.01 -23.47 0.41
N ARG A 353 -7.06 -24.38 0.34
CA ARG A 353 -6.03 -24.42 -0.71
C ARG A 353 -6.26 -25.56 -1.70
N ARG A 354 -7.24 -26.39 -1.47
CA ARG A 354 -7.63 -27.54 -2.32
C ARG A 354 -9.10 -27.85 -2.17
N VAL A 355 -9.64 -28.54 -3.14
CA VAL A 355 -10.96 -29.15 -3.05
C VAL A 355 -10.85 -30.54 -2.41
N ARG A 356 -11.78 -30.88 -1.51
CA ARG A 356 -11.90 -32.19 -0.88
C ARG A 356 -13.31 -32.76 -1.13
N PRO A 357 -13.47 -34.01 -1.56
CA PRO A 357 -14.79 -34.64 -1.68
C PRO A 357 -15.58 -34.57 -0.36
N GLY A 358 -16.85 -34.14 -0.43
CA GLY A 358 -17.74 -33.99 0.74
C GLY A 358 -17.50 -32.71 1.57
N TRP A 359 -16.70 -31.78 1.06
CA TRP A 359 -16.45 -30.46 1.64
C TRP A 359 -16.66 -29.38 0.59
N ASP A 360 -17.36 -28.35 0.94
CA ASP A 360 -17.29 -27.10 0.20
C ASP A 360 -16.01 -26.37 0.56
N ALA A 361 -15.47 -25.58 -0.36
CA ALA A 361 -14.21 -24.89 -0.20
C ALA A 361 -14.34 -23.40 -0.53
N TRP A 362 -13.88 -22.55 0.39
CA TRP A 362 -13.77 -21.12 0.18
C TRP A 362 -12.35 -20.65 0.53
N GLY A 363 -11.66 -20.03 -0.43
CA GLY A 363 -10.25 -19.59 -0.25
C GLY A 363 -9.58 -19.21 -1.55
N ASN A 364 -8.24 -19.07 -1.47
CA ASN A 364 -7.40 -18.48 -2.52
C ASN A 364 -7.07 -19.36 -3.73
N GLU A 365 -7.91 -20.11 -4.33
CA GLU A 365 -7.70 -21.08 -5.39
C GLU A 365 -7.70 -22.52 -4.84
N PRO A 366 -8.85 -23.09 -4.58
CA PRO A 366 -8.90 -24.53 -4.53
C PRO A 366 -8.54 -25.05 -5.94
N GLU A 367 -7.36 -25.68 -6.09
CA GLU A 367 -7.02 -26.42 -7.28
C GLU A 367 -8.13 -27.44 -7.55
N ILE A 368 -8.77 -27.31 -8.73
CA ILE A 368 -9.83 -28.23 -9.20
C ILE A 368 -9.22 -29.56 -9.56
#